data_68305be638ceaf51c328617d8061f686
#
_entry.id   68305be638ceaf51c328617d8061f686
#
_cell.length_a   1.000
_cell.length_b   1.000
_cell.length_c   1.000
_cell.angle_alpha   90.00
_cell.angle_beta   90.00
_cell.angle_gamma   90.00
#
_symmetry.space_group_name_H-M   'P 1'
#
loop_
_entity.id
_entity.type
_entity.pdbx_description
1 polymer ?
#
loop_
_entity_poly.entity_id
_entity_poly.type
_entity_poly.pdbx_seq_one_letter_code
_entity_poly.pdbx_strand_id
1 'polypeptide(L)'
;MLIIFDIYENNAYDIQQELRAAHPELELIVLIGSVRDKQRVRDVFSKYRPELVFHAAAHKHVPLMETSPNEAVKNNVFGTLNVALAADEFGARRMLLISTDKAVRPTNVMGASKRICEMIVQNINNHSKTEYVAVRFGNVLGSNGSVIPLFKKQIEKGGPVTVTHRDIIRYFMTIPEAVALVLQAGAYAKGGEIFVLDMGKPVRIDDLARNMIRLSGFEPERDIQIVYTGLRPGEKLYEELLLDEEGIKKTDNALIYIAKPIVFDEEAFAEGMKRLREACNAENTGNAADIRVIVKSIVPEYHENKIH
;
A
#
# COMPACT_ATOMS: atom_id res chain seq x y z
N MET A 1 -12.49 -20.99 -8.42
CA MET A 1 -11.06 -20.87 -8.80
C MET A 1 -10.45 -19.66 -8.09
N LEU A 2 -9.27 -19.82 -7.48
CA LEU A 2 -8.46 -18.74 -6.91
C LEU A 2 -7.14 -18.67 -7.67
N ILE A 3 -6.72 -17.47 -8.08
CA ILE A 3 -5.45 -17.24 -8.78
C ILE A 3 -4.58 -16.34 -7.89
N ILE A 4 -3.38 -16.79 -7.59
CA ILE A 4 -2.34 -16.01 -6.93
C ILE A 4 -1.30 -15.66 -7.98
N PHE A 5 -1.02 -14.36 -8.13
CA PHE A 5 0.01 -13.83 -9.03
C PHE A 5 0.97 -12.98 -8.22
N ASP A 6 2.20 -13.45 -8.04
CA ASP A 6 3.20 -12.79 -7.22
C ASP A 6 4.58 -12.86 -7.90
N ILE A 7 5.45 -11.90 -7.61
CA ILE A 7 6.83 -11.90 -8.08
C ILE A 7 7.73 -12.75 -7.18
N TYR A 8 7.36 -12.94 -5.89
CA TYR A 8 8.17 -13.62 -4.91
C TYR A 8 7.77 -15.10 -4.76
N GLU A 9 8.52 -15.98 -5.42
CA GLU A 9 8.17 -17.40 -5.52
C GLU A 9 8.09 -18.11 -4.16
N ASN A 10 8.98 -17.79 -3.20
CA ASN A 10 8.97 -18.49 -1.91
C ASN A 10 7.68 -18.25 -1.14
N ASN A 11 7.23 -16.98 -1.01
CA ASN A 11 5.95 -16.69 -0.37
C ASN A 11 4.77 -17.31 -1.14
N ALA A 12 4.84 -17.29 -2.48
CA ALA A 12 3.80 -17.90 -3.33
C ALA A 12 3.74 -19.42 -3.14
N TYR A 13 4.89 -20.07 -2.97
CA TYR A 13 4.98 -21.50 -2.66
C TYR A 13 4.42 -21.82 -1.27
N ASP A 14 4.83 -21.07 -0.25
CA ASP A 14 4.38 -21.28 1.13
C ASP A 14 2.85 -21.16 1.23
N ILE A 15 2.26 -20.10 0.68
CA ILE A 15 0.79 -19.91 0.68
C ILE A 15 0.08 -20.99 -0.15
N GLN A 16 0.71 -21.49 -1.21
CA GLN A 16 0.16 -22.60 -2.00
C GLN A 16 0.05 -23.88 -1.15
N GLN A 17 1.10 -24.21 -0.37
CA GLN A 17 1.09 -25.38 0.50
C GLN A 17 0.03 -25.24 1.61
N GLU A 18 -0.05 -24.07 2.25
CA GLU A 18 -1.03 -23.78 3.28
C GLU A 18 -2.47 -23.91 2.76
N LEU A 19 -2.77 -23.28 1.61
CA LEU A 19 -4.11 -23.30 1.04
C LEU A 19 -4.51 -24.71 0.54
N ARG A 20 -3.59 -25.46 -0.04
CA ARG A 20 -3.87 -26.84 -0.44
C ARG A 20 -4.13 -27.78 0.75
N ALA A 21 -3.43 -27.55 1.85
CA ALA A 21 -3.65 -28.34 3.08
C ALA A 21 -4.98 -27.99 3.75
N ALA A 22 -5.33 -26.70 3.81
CA ALA A 22 -6.55 -26.22 4.46
C ALA A 22 -7.81 -26.38 3.58
N HIS A 23 -7.66 -26.31 2.26
CA HIS A 23 -8.75 -26.29 1.27
C HIS A 23 -8.42 -27.17 0.06
N PRO A 24 -8.37 -28.51 0.21
CA PRO A 24 -8.00 -29.41 -0.86
C PRO A 24 -8.96 -29.38 -2.08
N GLU A 25 -10.19 -28.96 -1.86
CA GLU A 25 -11.22 -28.80 -2.89
C GLU A 25 -11.06 -27.49 -3.72
N LEU A 26 -10.21 -26.56 -3.28
CA LEU A 26 -10.04 -25.29 -3.94
C LEU A 26 -9.26 -25.45 -5.26
N GLU A 27 -9.87 -25.04 -6.37
CA GLU A 27 -9.15 -24.87 -7.61
C GLU A 27 -8.18 -23.68 -7.48
N LEU A 28 -6.92 -23.98 -7.12
CA LEU A 28 -5.88 -23.01 -6.85
C LEU A 28 -4.82 -22.99 -7.95
N ILE A 29 -4.59 -21.82 -8.53
CA ILE A 29 -3.55 -21.55 -9.52
C ILE A 29 -2.57 -20.53 -8.94
N VAL A 30 -1.29 -20.88 -8.90
CA VAL A 30 -0.22 -19.99 -8.46
C VAL A 30 0.70 -19.69 -9.63
N LEU A 31 0.88 -18.42 -9.93
CA LEU A 31 1.65 -17.91 -11.06
C LEU A 31 2.71 -16.95 -10.59
N ILE A 32 3.93 -17.14 -11.09
CA ILE A 32 5.03 -16.21 -10.82
C ILE A 32 5.12 -15.19 -11.95
N GLY A 33 5.20 -13.91 -11.58
CA GLY A 33 5.35 -12.80 -12.52
C GLY A 33 5.27 -11.44 -11.84
N SER A 34 5.69 -10.42 -12.54
CA SER A 34 5.67 -9.04 -12.07
C SER A 34 4.51 -8.27 -12.69
N VAL A 35 3.80 -7.46 -11.89
CA VAL A 35 2.81 -6.49 -12.39
C VAL A 35 3.42 -5.43 -13.33
N ARG A 36 4.75 -5.28 -13.32
CA ARG A 36 5.49 -4.41 -14.23
C ARG A 36 5.52 -4.95 -15.67
N ASP A 37 5.41 -6.27 -15.82
CA ASP A 37 5.37 -6.94 -17.12
C ASP A 37 3.94 -6.90 -17.68
N LYS A 38 3.68 -5.90 -18.52
CA LYS A 38 2.38 -5.68 -19.15
C LYS A 38 1.90 -6.90 -19.93
N GLN A 39 2.81 -7.56 -20.67
CA GLN A 39 2.43 -8.72 -21.48
C GLN A 39 2.05 -9.90 -20.60
N ARG A 40 2.85 -10.19 -19.56
CA ARG A 40 2.57 -11.27 -18.62
C ARG A 40 1.24 -11.06 -17.89
N VAL A 41 0.93 -9.84 -17.47
CA VAL A 41 -0.37 -9.50 -16.86
C VAL A 41 -1.50 -9.77 -17.85
N ARG A 42 -1.39 -9.29 -19.10
CA ARG A 42 -2.42 -9.53 -20.14
C ARG A 42 -2.62 -11.01 -20.43
N ASP A 43 -1.55 -11.80 -20.50
CA ASP A 43 -1.64 -13.27 -20.75
C ASP A 43 -2.42 -13.97 -19.63
N VAL A 44 -2.18 -13.59 -18.37
CA VAL A 44 -2.92 -14.12 -17.22
C VAL A 44 -4.40 -13.75 -17.30
N PHE A 45 -4.72 -12.47 -17.53
CA PHE A 45 -6.11 -12.02 -17.62
C PHE A 45 -6.84 -12.60 -18.84
N SER A 46 -6.17 -12.68 -19.98
CA SER A 46 -6.73 -13.30 -21.20
C SER A 46 -7.10 -14.77 -20.96
N LYS A 47 -6.20 -15.50 -20.29
CA LYS A 47 -6.37 -16.95 -20.07
C LYS A 47 -7.44 -17.26 -19.03
N TYR A 48 -7.42 -16.53 -17.91
CA TYR A 48 -8.21 -16.91 -16.73
C TYR A 48 -9.45 -16.05 -16.51
N ARG A 49 -9.54 -14.89 -17.14
CA ARG A 49 -10.68 -13.98 -17.06
C ARG A 49 -11.20 -13.76 -15.63
N PRO A 50 -10.36 -13.27 -14.69
CA PRO A 50 -10.77 -13.10 -13.31
C PRO A 50 -11.96 -12.14 -13.20
N GLU A 51 -12.99 -12.54 -12.47
CA GLU A 51 -14.17 -11.70 -12.22
C GLU A 51 -13.87 -10.64 -11.17
N LEU A 52 -13.12 -11.01 -10.14
CA LEU A 52 -12.71 -10.11 -9.05
C LEU A 52 -11.18 -10.04 -8.99
N VAL A 53 -10.66 -8.82 -8.84
CA VAL A 53 -9.23 -8.55 -8.78
C VAL A 53 -8.91 -7.81 -7.48
N PHE A 54 -8.07 -8.39 -6.62
CA PHE A 54 -7.50 -7.74 -5.45
C PHE A 54 -6.04 -7.40 -5.72
N HIS A 55 -5.75 -6.12 -5.92
CA HIS A 55 -4.42 -5.65 -6.27
C HIS A 55 -3.69 -5.12 -5.04
N ALA A 56 -2.81 -5.96 -4.48
CA ALA A 56 -2.00 -5.64 -3.31
C ALA A 56 -0.50 -5.50 -3.63
N ALA A 57 -0.08 -5.73 -4.88
CA ALA A 57 1.32 -5.65 -5.28
C ALA A 57 1.83 -4.20 -5.18
N ALA A 58 2.79 -3.96 -4.28
CA ALA A 58 3.43 -2.65 -4.11
C ALA A 58 4.78 -2.75 -3.40
N HIS A 59 5.68 -1.82 -3.71
CA HIS A 59 6.81 -1.49 -2.86
C HIS A 59 6.33 -0.56 -1.75
N LYS A 60 6.45 -0.98 -0.47
CA LYS A 60 5.85 -0.29 0.68
C LYS A 60 6.84 0.38 1.63
N HIS A 61 8.13 0.04 1.55
CA HIS A 61 9.13 0.55 2.48
C HIS A 61 9.55 1.97 2.12
N VAL A 62 9.07 2.95 2.90
CA VAL A 62 9.32 4.38 2.67
C VAL A 62 10.81 4.69 2.48
N PRO A 63 11.74 4.30 3.38
CA PRO A 63 13.14 4.67 3.21
C PRO A 63 13.77 4.12 1.91
N LEU A 64 13.38 2.91 1.49
CA LEU A 64 13.89 2.32 0.25
C LEU A 64 13.34 3.03 -0.99
N MET A 65 12.10 3.50 -0.94
CA MET A 65 11.50 4.23 -2.05
C MET A 65 11.99 5.67 -2.14
N GLU A 66 12.44 6.24 -1.04
CA GLU A 66 13.14 7.54 -1.07
C GLU A 66 14.50 7.45 -1.79
N THR A 67 15.21 6.35 -1.65
CA THR A 67 16.47 6.11 -2.38
C THR A 67 16.25 5.56 -3.79
N SER A 68 15.10 5.00 -4.08
CA SER A 68 14.77 4.35 -5.36
C SER A 68 13.40 4.79 -5.90
N PRO A 69 13.17 6.09 -6.16
CA PRO A 69 11.87 6.61 -6.55
C PRO A 69 11.38 6.03 -7.89
N ASN A 70 12.28 5.74 -8.82
CA ASN A 70 11.95 5.09 -10.09
C ASN A 70 11.28 3.73 -9.87
N GLU A 71 11.79 2.95 -8.92
CA GLU A 71 11.25 1.61 -8.63
C GLU A 71 9.86 1.71 -7.99
N ALA A 72 9.63 2.71 -7.13
CA ALA A 72 8.28 2.99 -6.61
C ALA A 72 7.30 3.28 -7.76
N VAL A 73 7.68 4.13 -8.70
CA VAL A 73 6.84 4.49 -9.84
C VAL A 73 6.62 3.31 -10.78
N LYS A 74 7.69 2.62 -11.19
CA LYS A 74 7.59 1.46 -12.09
C LYS A 74 6.68 0.36 -11.52
N ASN A 75 6.84 0.06 -10.23
CA ASN A 75 6.09 -1.03 -9.61
C ASN A 75 4.69 -0.59 -9.17
N ASN A 76 4.59 0.49 -8.39
CA ASN A 76 3.31 0.89 -7.81
C ASN A 76 2.41 1.55 -8.87
N VAL A 77 2.92 2.56 -9.58
CA VAL A 77 2.11 3.35 -10.53
C VAL A 77 1.85 2.54 -11.80
N PHE A 78 2.91 2.15 -12.53
CA PHE A 78 2.73 1.46 -13.81
C PHE A 78 2.32 0.00 -13.64
N GLY A 79 2.68 -0.65 -12.54
CA GLY A 79 2.14 -1.96 -12.19
C GLY A 79 0.63 -1.91 -11.95
N THR A 80 0.13 -0.93 -11.20
CA THR A 80 -1.31 -0.72 -11.01
C THR A 80 -2.02 -0.41 -12.33
N LEU A 81 -1.42 0.46 -13.16
CA LEU A 81 -1.98 0.77 -14.49
C LEU A 81 -2.09 -0.46 -15.38
N ASN A 82 -1.07 -1.32 -15.42
CA ASN A 82 -1.09 -2.56 -16.20
C ASN A 82 -2.21 -3.50 -15.74
N VAL A 83 -2.37 -3.69 -14.44
CA VAL A 83 -3.43 -4.55 -13.87
C VAL A 83 -4.81 -3.95 -14.13
N ALA A 84 -4.98 -2.64 -13.95
CA ALA A 84 -6.24 -1.97 -14.17
C ALA A 84 -6.68 -2.02 -15.65
N LEU A 85 -5.78 -1.74 -16.59
CA LEU A 85 -6.07 -1.85 -18.01
C LEU A 85 -6.39 -3.29 -18.45
N ALA A 86 -5.72 -4.29 -17.87
CA ALA A 86 -6.06 -5.68 -18.15
C ALA A 86 -7.41 -6.07 -17.55
N ALA A 87 -7.77 -5.58 -16.37
CA ALA A 87 -9.09 -5.80 -15.78
C ALA A 87 -10.21 -5.24 -16.65
N ASP A 88 -10.03 -4.04 -17.20
CA ASP A 88 -10.97 -3.44 -18.17
C ASP A 88 -11.04 -4.23 -19.47
N GLU A 89 -9.89 -4.47 -20.11
CA GLU A 89 -9.79 -5.15 -21.41
C GLU A 89 -10.42 -6.56 -21.40
N PHE A 90 -10.25 -7.29 -20.29
CA PHE A 90 -10.74 -8.67 -20.19
C PHE A 90 -12.05 -8.81 -19.40
N GLY A 91 -12.68 -7.68 -19.06
CA GLY A 91 -14.04 -7.62 -18.53
C GLY A 91 -14.18 -8.13 -17.09
N ALA A 92 -13.21 -7.84 -16.22
CA ALA A 92 -13.38 -8.09 -14.81
C ALA A 92 -14.58 -7.27 -14.28
N ARG A 93 -15.38 -7.86 -13.41
CA ARG A 93 -16.50 -7.16 -12.79
C ARG A 93 -16.02 -6.06 -11.84
N ARG A 94 -14.97 -6.36 -11.04
CA ARG A 94 -14.46 -5.44 -10.02
C ARG A 94 -12.98 -5.58 -9.81
N MET A 95 -12.31 -4.43 -9.64
CA MET A 95 -10.93 -4.36 -9.18
C MET A 95 -10.83 -3.52 -7.91
N LEU A 96 -10.22 -4.08 -6.88
CA LEU A 96 -9.99 -3.45 -5.59
C LEU A 96 -8.50 -3.22 -5.38
N LEU A 97 -8.11 -1.96 -5.24
CA LEU A 97 -6.75 -1.53 -4.96
C LEU A 97 -6.53 -1.44 -3.44
N ILE A 98 -5.54 -2.15 -2.93
CA ILE A 98 -5.05 -1.94 -1.56
C ILE A 98 -4.23 -0.65 -1.53
N SER A 99 -4.71 0.35 -0.80
CA SER A 99 -4.04 1.64 -0.58
C SER A 99 -3.57 1.79 0.88
N THR A 100 -3.23 2.99 1.30
CA THR A 100 -2.60 3.27 2.58
C THR A 100 -2.97 4.67 3.09
N ASP A 101 -2.90 4.87 4.41
CA ASP A 101 -2.92 6.16 5.09
C ASP A 101 -1.85 7.14 4.53
N LYS A 102 -0.72 6.63 4.06
CA LYS A 102 0.39 7.43 3.51
C LYS A 102 0.11 8.06 2.14
N ALA A 103 -0.98 7.67 1.49
CA ALA A 103 -1.49 8.35 0.29
C ALA A 103 -2.19 9.68 0.59
N VAL A 104 -2.50 9.94 1.87
CA VAL A 104 -3.11 11.20 2.35
C VAL A 104 -2.02 12.23 2.64
N ARG A 105 -2.05 13.40 1.98
CA ARG A 105 -0.99 14.43 2.06
C ARG A 105 0.41 13.80 2.11
N PRO A 106 0.83 13.11 1.05
CA PRO A 106 2.03 12.29 1.10
C PRO A 106 3.28 13.15 1.34
N THR A 107 4.15 12.68 2.25
CA THR A 107 5.45 13.30 2.57
C THR A 107 6.62 12.50 2.01
N ASN A 108 6.31 11.45 1.24
CA ASN A 108 7.29 10.54 0.67
C ASN A 108 6.81 9.98 -0.67
N VAL A 109 7.77 9.50 -1.48
CA VAL A 109 7.51 8.98 -2.83
C VAL A 109 6.59 7.75 -2.79
N MET A 110 6.74 6.88 -1.79
CA MET A 110 5.88 5.69 -1.67
C MET A 110 4.42 6.08 -1.51
N GLY A 111 4.11 7.00 -0.58
CA GLY A 111 2.76 7.53 -0.38
C GLY A 111 2.23 8.25 -1.62
N ALA A 112 3.04 9.11 -2.24
CA ALA A 112 2.68 9.80 -3.48
C ALA A 112 2.41 8.82 -4.63
N SER A 113 3.20 7.75 -4.78
CA SER A 113 2.95 6.69 -5.76
C SER A 113 1.61 5.98 -5.53
N LYS A 114 1.22 5.75 -4.27
CA LYS A 114 -0.08 5.16 -3.93
C LYS A 114 -1.24 6.14 -4.20
N ARG A 115 -1.03 7.44 -3.96
CA ARG A 115 -2.01 8.48 -4.36
C ARG A 115 -2.25 8.46 -5.86
N ILE A 116 -1.19 8.38 -6.68
CA ILE A 116 -1.33 8.23 -8.13
C ILE A 116 -2.08 6.94 -8.49
N CYS A 117 -1.85 5.83 -7.78
CA CYS A 117 -2.62 4.59 -8.00
C CYS A 117 -4.12 4.79 -7.75
N GLU A 118 -4.52 5.54 -6.72
CA GLU A 118 -5.91 5.90 -6.46
C GLU A 118 -6.50 6.75 -7.60
N MET A 119 -5.74 7.73 -8.11
CA MET A 119 -6.16 8.53 -9.26
C MET A 119 -6.30 7.67 -10.54
N ILE A 120 -5.40 6.71 -10.78
CA ILE A 120 -5.50 5.76 -11.91
C ILE A 120 -6.82 4.99 -11.85
N VAL A 121 -7.13 4.37 -10.71
CA VAL A 121 -8.34 3.54 -10.61
C VAL A 121 -9.61 4.37 -10.71
N GLN A 122 -9.63 5.59 -10.17
CA GLN A 122 -10.75 6.51 -10.33
C GLN A 122 -10.91 6.98 -11.79
N ASN A 123 -9.81 7.35 -12.45
CA ASN A 123 -9.84 7.80 -13.84
C ASN A 123 -10.37 6.70 -14.77
N ILE A 124 -9.89 5.46 -14.63
CA ILE A 124 -10.35 4.34 -15.45
C ILE A 124 -11.83 4.02 -15.15
N ASN A 125 -12.25 4.09 -13.87
CA ASN A 125 -13.63 3.85 -13.48
C ASN A 125 -14.64 4.75 -14.22
N ASN A 126 -14.26 6.00 -14.53
CA ASN A 126 -15.14 6.95 -15.23
C ASN A 126 -15.52 6.50 -16.65
N HIS A 127 -14.74 5.61 -17.25
CA HIS A 127 -14.84 5.19 -18.65
C HIS A 127 -15.01 3.68 -18.83
N SER A 128 -15.01 2.90 -17.75
CA SER A 128 -15.04 1.45 -17.74
C SER A 128 -16.37 0.88 -17.23
N LYS A 129 -16.67 -0.36 -17.61
CA LYS A 129 -17.74 -1.16 -17.01
C LYS A 129 -17.26 -1.92 -15.77
N THR A 130 -15.96 -2.07 -15.58
CA THR A 130 -15.36 -2.65 -14.39
C THR A 130 -15.47 -1.64 -13.23
N GLU A 131 -15.94 -2.08 -12.07
CA GLU A 131 -16.02 -1.26 -10.87
C GLU A 131 -14.64 -1.19 -10.20
N TYR A 132 -14.00 -0.01 -10.21
CA TYR A 132 -12.72 0.21 -9.58
C TYR A 132 -12.90 0.91 -8.25
N VAL A 133 -12.26 0.38 -7.20
CA VAL A 133 -12.28 0.96 -5.87
C VAL A 133 -10.91 0.87 -5.21
N ALA A 134 -10.65 1.74 -4.25
CA ALA A 134 -9.48 1.68 -3.39
C ALA A 134 -9.88 1.50 -1.93
N VAL A 135 -9.03 0.86 -1.13
CA VAL A 135 -9.22 0.73 0.32
C VAL A 135 -7.98 1.22 1.02
N ARG A 136 -8.12 2.26 1.86
CA ARG A 136 -7.07 2.83 2.71
C ARG A 136 -7.16 2.27 4.11
N PHE A 137 -6.02 1.89 4.63
CA PHE A 137 -5.84 1.57 6.05
C PHE A 137 -4.40 1.85 6.48
N GLY A 138 -4.17 1.90 7.80
CA GLY A 138 -2.87 2.15 8.39
C GLY A 138 -1.98 0.91 8.45
N ASN A 139 -1.21 0.76 9.55
CA ASN A 139 -0.30 -0.36 9.66
C ASN A 139 -1.04 -1.64 10.03
N VAL A 140 -0.49 -2.77 9.56
CA VAL A 140 -0.98 -4.10 9.89
C VAL A 140 0.03 -4.82 10.76
N LEU A 141 -0.43 -5.35 11.89
CA LEU A 141 0.40 -6.05 12.88
C LEU A 141 1.05 -7.29 12.27
N GLY A 142 2.34 -7.48 12.52
CA GLY A 142 3.06 -8.68 12.09
C GLY A 142 3.39 -8.75 10.60
N SER A 143 3.07 -7.71 9.79
CA SER A 143 3.43 -7.72 8.37
C SER A 143 4.96 -7.70 8.16
N ASN A 144 5.43 -8.35 7.09
CA ASN A 144 6.86 -8.45 6.77
C ASN A 144 7.55 -7.09 6.76
N GLY A 145 8.70 -6.98 7.49
CA GLY A 145 9.49 -5.76 7.60
C GLY A 145 8.82 -4.65 8.41
N SER A 146 7.75 -4.93 9.16
CA SER A 146 7.13 -3.98 10.07
C SER A 146 7.87 -3.87 11.41
N VAL A 147 7.43 -2.93 12.25
CA VAL A 147 8.06 -2.60 13.52
C VAL A 147 8.09 -3.78 14.51
N ILE A 148 7.04 -4.59 14.56
CA ILE A 148 6.96 -5.73 15.51
C ILE A 148 8.02 -6.79 15.23
N PRO A 149 8.17 -7.35 14.03
CA PRO A 149 9.28 -8.25 13.72
C PRO A 149 10.66 -7.65 13.95
N LEU A 150 10.83 -6.33 13.72
CA LEU A 150 12.08 -5.63 14.01
C LEU A 150 12.38 -5.64 15.51
N PHE A 151 11.43 -5.20 16.35
CA PHE A 151 11.59 -5.16 17.80
C PHE A 151 11.85 -6.56 18.36
N LYS A 152 11.12 -7.56 17.90
CA LYS A 152 11.34 -8.95 18.30
C LYS A 152 12.78 -9.38 18.08
N LYS A 153 13.32 -9.16 16.86
CA LYS A 153 14.71 -9.49 16.52
C LYS A 153 15.73 -8.70 17.35
N GLN A 154 15.43 -7.43 17.69
CA GLN A 154 16.31 -6.61 18.54
C GLN A 154 16.32 -7.12 19.99
N ILE A 155 15.15 -7.46 20.54
CA ILE A 155 15.02 -8.02 21.89
C ILE A 155 15.74 -9.37 21.99
N GLU A 156 15.56 -10.28 21.02
CA GLU A 156 16.23 -11.57 20.94
C GLU A 156 17.77 -11.47 20.94
N LYS A 157 18.30 -10.34 20.43
CA LYS A 157 19.73 -10.03 20.40
C LYS A 157 20.24 -9.30 21.65
N GLY A 158 19.37 -9.05 22.65
CA GLY A 158 19.75 -8.30 23.86
C GLY A 158 19.65 -6.78 23.71
N GLY A 159 19.02 -6.28 22.65
CA GLY A 159 18.81 -4.86 22.39
C GLY A 159 19.96 -4.18 21.64
N PRO A 160 19.98 -2.83 21.58
CA PRO A 160 18.87 -1.96 21.98
C PRO A 160 17.68 -2.05 21.04
N VAL A 161 16.48 -1.70 21.54
CA VAL A 161 15.30 -1.50 20.70
C VAL A 161 15.35 -0.06 20.15
N THR A 162 15.19 0.09 18.84
CA THR A 162 15.29 1.39 18.18
C THR A 162 13.92 1.96 17.83
N VAL A 163 13.61 3.15 18.33
CA VAL A 163 12.39 3.91 18.06
C VAL A 163 12.79 5.22 17.36
N THR A 164 12.08 5.61 16.30
CA THR A 164 12.46 6.80 15.54
C THR A 164 12.17 8.11 16.27
N HIS A 165 11.09 8.18 17.05
CA HIS A 165 10.79 9.35 17.89
C HIS A 165 9.93 8.93 19.07
N ARG A 166 10.10 9.60 20.24
CA ARG A 166 9.34 9.28 21.47
C ARG A 166 7.84 9.43 21.31
N ASP A 167 7.40 10.42 20.55
CA ASP A 167 5.98 10.75 20.39
C ASP A 167 5.37 10.23 19.10
N ILE A 168 6.09 9.37 18.35
CA ILE A 168 5.57 8.82 17.13
C ILE A 168 4.39 7.89 17.41
N ILE A 169 3.30 8.11 16.72
CA ILE A 169 2.10 7.27 16.82
C ILE A 169 1.77 6.60 15.49
N ARG A 170 1.18 5.43 15.57
CA ARG A 170 0.66 4.70 14.41
C ARG A 170 -0.66 4.04 14.77
N TYR A 171 -1.49 3.85 13.76
CA TYR A 171 -2.68 3.04 13.85
C TYR A 171 -2.35 1.60 13.48
N PHE A 172 -2.95 0.65 14.18
CA PHE A 172 -2.71 -0.77 13.93
C PHE A 172 -4.02 -1.55 13.84
N MET A 173 -4.01 -2.54 12.95
CA MET A 173 -5.06 -3.51 12.77
C MET A 173 -4.41 -4.89 12.59
N THR A 174 -5.07 -5.96 12.98
CA THR A 174 -4.59 -7.32 12.67
C THR A 174 -4.80 -7.65 11.20
N ILE A 175 -4.03 -8.60 10.66
CA ILE A 175 -4.22 -9.07 9.27
C ILE A 175 -5.64 -9.59 9.03
N PRO A 176 -6.21 -10.49 9.89
CA PRO A 176 -7.57 -10.97 9.70
C PRO A 176 -8.63 -9.87 9.70
N GLU A 177 -8.52 -8.87 10.60
CA GLU A 177 -9.43 -7.71 10.61
C GLU A 177 -9.33 -6.92 9.31
N ALA A 178 -8.12 -6.57 8.88
CA ALA A 178 -7.91 -5.83 7.63
C ALA A 178 -8.49 -6.59 6.43
N VAL A 179 -8.23 -7.89 6.32
CA VAL A 179 -8.75 -8.73 5.23
C VAL A 179 -10.28 -8.79 5.24
N ALA A 180 -10.90 -9.02 6.41
CA ALA A 180 -12.35 -9.07 6.54
C ALA A 180 -13.00 -7.74 6.08
N LEU A 181 -12.46 -6.58 6.52
CA LEU A 181 -12.98 -5.28 6.15
C LEU A 181 -12.71 -4.93 4.67
N VAL A 182 -11.57 -5.35 4.11
CA VAL A 182 -11.27 -5.21 2.67
C VAL A 182 -12.26 -6.00 1.82
N LEU A 183 -12.56 -7.25 2.17
CA LEU A 183 -13.55 -8.07 1.47
C LEU A 183 -14.96 -7.45 1.57
N GLN A 184 -15.31 -6.92 2.74
CA GLN A 184 -16.60 -6.27 2.95
C GLN A 184 -16.70 -4.93 2.20
N ALA A 185 -15.64 -4.12 2.20
CA ALA A 185 -15.57 -2.91 1.37
C ALA A 185 -15.73 -3.27 -0.11
N GLY A 186 -15.09 -4.35 -0.56
CA GLY A 186 -15.28 -4.91 -1.88
C GLY A 186 -16.73 -5.30 -2.18
N ALA A 187 -17.47 -5.81 -1.21
CA ALA A 187 -18.90 -6.13 -1.37
C ALA A 187 -19.77 -4.88 -1.50
N TYR A 188 -19.43 -3.79 -0.81
CA TYR A 188 -20.16 -2.51 -0.87
C TYR A 188 -19.86 -1.69 -2.13
N ALA A 189 -18.79 -2.01 -2.85
CA ALA A 189 -18.30 -1.24 -3.99
C ALA A 189 -19.35 -1.10 -5.09
N LYS A 190 -19.44 0.10 -5.66
CA LYS A 190 -20.30 0.47 -6.81
C LYS A 190 -19.48 1.09 -7.95
N GLY A 191 -18.18 1.35 -7.71
CA GLY A 191 -17.22 1.96 -8.61
C GLY A 191 -16.91 3.41 -8.25
N GLY A 192 -15.63 3.72 -8.20
CA GLY A 192 -15.08 5.05 -7.91
C GLY A 192 -14.86 5.38 -6.44
N GLU A 193 -15.27 4.50 -5.51
CA GLU A 193 -15.11 4.75 -4.08
C GLU A 193 -13.67 4.59 -3.61
N ILE A 194 -13.28 5.45 -2.67
CA ILE A 194 -12.13 5.25 -1.80
C ILE A 194 -12.66 4.91 -0.42
N PHE A 195 -12.62 3.64 -0.06
CA PHE A 195 -12.98 3.19 1.27
C PHE A 195 -11.84 3.49 2.25
N VAL A 196 -12.20 3.85 3.48
CA VAL A 196 -11.27 4.12 4.58
C VAL A 196 -11.69 3.27 5.76
N LEU A 197 -10.79 2.43 6.23
CA LEU A 197 -11.05 1.58 7.37
C LEU A 197 -10.80 2.32 8.68
N ASP A 198 -11.71 2.18 9.64
CA ASP A 198 -11.49 2.65 11.00
C ASP A 198 -10.35 1.85 11.64
N MET A 199 -9.33 2.54 12.03
CA MET A 199 -8.13 1.95 12.64
C MET A 199 -8.17 1.95 14.17
N GLY A 200 -9.28 2.41 14.75
CA GLY A 200 -9.44 2.53 16.19
C GLY A 200 -8.50 3.56 16.81
N LYS A 201 -7.97 3.27 18.00
CA LYS A 201 -7.11 4.20 18.74
C LYS A 201 -5.67 4.16 18.24
N PRO A 202 -4.99 5.32 18.15
CA PRO A 202 -3.58 5.37 17.83
C PRO A 202 -2.72 4.80 18.97
N VAL A 203 -1.60 4.17 18.59
CA VAL A 203 -0.65 3.54 19.52
C VAL A 203 0.68 4.26 19.42
N ARG A 204 1.25 4.66 20.56
CA ARG A 204 2.63 5.18 20.63
C ARG A 204 3.61 4.02 20.41
N ILE A 205 4.56 4.24 19.52
CA ILE A 205 5.56 3.20 19.20
C ILE A 205 6.50 2.96 20.39
N ASP A 206 6.76 3.97 21.21
CA ASP A 206 7.50 3.82 22.46
C ASP A 206 6.78 2.86 23.43
N ASP A 207 5.47 3.03 23.64
CA ASP A 207 4.67 2.14 24.49
C ASP A 207 4.64 0.72 23.96
N LEU A 208 4.54 0.55 22.63
CA LEU A 208 4.63 -0.74 21.97
C LEU A 208 5.98 -1.42 22.25
N ALA A 209 7.09 -0.67 22.12
CA ALA A 209 8.43 -1.17 22.41
C ALA A 209 8.56 -1.64 23.84
N ARG A 210 8.15 -0.82 24.81
CA ARG A 210 8.17 -1.16 26.25
C ARG A 210 7.34 -2.40 26.57
N ASN A 211 6.15 -2.48 26.00
CA ASN A 211 5.27 -3.64 26.20
C ASN A 211 5.88 -4.91 25.60
N MET A 212 6.48 -4.85 24.43
CA MET A 212 7.15 -6.01 23.82
C MET A 212 8.36 -6.47 24.64
N ILE A 213 9.15 -5.56 25.19
CA ILE A 213 10.28 -5.90 26.08
C ILE A 213 9.75 -6.65 27.33
N ARG A 214 8.69 -6.12 27.98
CA ARG A 214 8.09 -6.76 29.17
C ARG A 214 7.50 -8.14 28.85
N LEU A 215 6.77 -8.26 27.74
CA LEU A 215 6.21 -9.53 27.30
C LEU A 215 7.29 -10.58 26.96
N SER A 216 8.50 -10.14 26.67
CA SER A 216 9.67 -11.01 26.45
C SER A 216 10.41 -11.38 27.74
N GLY A 217 9.91 -10.94 28.92
CA GLY A 217 10.49 -11.25 30.23
C GLY A 217 11.61 -10.31 30.68
N PHE A 218 11.78 -9.17 30.02
CA PHE A 218 12.81 -8.17 30.33
C PHE A 218 12.20 -6.85 30.85
N GLU A 219 13.00 -6.07 31.57
CA GLU A 219 12.60 -4.74 32.04
C GLU A 219 13.16 -3.66 31.11
N PRO A 220 12.29 -2.79 30.53
CA PRO A 220 12.76 -1.66 29.71
C PRO A 220 13.73 -0.76 30.46
N GLU A 221 14.74 -0.27 29.77
CA GLU A 221 15.83 0.61 30.24
C GLU A 221 16.79 -0.04 31.26
N ARG A 222 16.41 -1.13 31.91
CA ARG A 222 17.28 -1.90 32.81
C ARG A 222 17.98 -3.05 32.06
N ASP A 223 17.19 -3.91 31.43
CA ASP A 223 17.71 -5.10 30.74
C ASP A 223 17.87 -4.84 29.23
N ILE A 224 16.94 -4.10 28.64
CA ILE A 224 16.93 -3.71 27.23
C ILE A 224 16.75 -2.20 27.11
N GLN A 225 17.75 -1.52 26.54
CA GLN A 225 17.69 -0.09 26.29
C GLN A 225 16.79 0.26 25.10
N ILE A 226 16.12 1.42 25.16
CA ILE A 226 15.40 2.00 24.03
C ILE A 226 16.19 3.21 23.52
N VAL A 227 16.57 3.18 22.23
CA VAL A 227 17.34 4.23 21.59
C VAL A 227 16.49 4.96 20.58
N TYR A 228 16.47 6.30 20.66
CA TYR A 228 15.76 7.17 19.72
C TYR A 228 16.70 7.59 18.60
N THR A 229 16.37 7.20 17.35
CA THR A 229 17.25 7.36 16.19
C THR A 229 16.98 8.61 15.36
N GLY A 230 15.92 9.36 15.66
CA GLY A 230 15.39 10.43 14.81
C GLY A 230 14.42 9.90 13.76
N LEU A 231 13.53 10.77 13.26
CA LEU A 231 12.61 10.43 12.17
C LEU A 231 13.42 10.15 10.89
N ARG A 232 12.96 9.17 10.11
CA ARG A 232 13.56 8.83 8.83
C ARG A 232 13.06 9.78 7.72
N PRO A 233 13.80 9.94 6.61
CA PRO A 233 13.32 10.72 5.47
C PRO A 233 11.92 10.27 5.02
N GLY A 234 11.00 11.22 4.85
CA GLY A 234 9.62 10.97 4.48
C GLY A 234 8.71 10.42 5.58
N GLU A 235 9.22 10.18 6.80
CA GLU A 235 8.42 9.67 7.92
C GLU A 235 7.66 10.81 8.61
N LYS A 236 6.35 10.60 8.83
CA LYS A 236 5.50 11.52 9.61
C LYS A 236 5.54 11.15 11.09
N LEU A 237 5.42 12.15 11.96
CA LEU A 237 5.21 11.92 13.40
C LEU A 237 3.81 11.31 13.65
N TYR A 238 2.81 11.80 12.93
CA TYR A 238 1.42 11.38 12.97
C TYR A 238 0.94 11.05 11.55
N GLU A 239 0.25 9.92 11.36
CA GLU A 239 -0.35 9.54 10.08
C GLU A 239 -1.82 9.97 10.04
N GLU A 240 -2.29 10.35 8.86
CA GLU A 240 -3.65 10.80 8.58
C GLU A 240 -4.37 9.76 7.73
N LEU A 241 -5.59 9.38 8.11
CA LEU A 241 -6.40 8.45 7.32
C LEU A 241 -7.20 9.15 6.22
N LEU A 242 -7.51 10.43 6.42
CA LEU A 242 -8.36 11.27 5.57
C LEU A 242 -7.82 12.69 5.47
N LEU A 243 -8.10 13.37 4.37
CA LEU A 243 -8.04 14.82 4.28
C LEU A 243 -9.31 15.43 4.92
N ASP A 244 -9.18 16.55 5.61
CA ASP A 244 -10.33 17.27 6.16
C ASP A 244 -11.35 17.63 5.07
N GLU A 245 -10.88 17.88 3.84
CA GLU A 245 -11.65 18.23 2.67
C GLU A 245 -12.34 17.04 1.99
N GLU A 246 -11.82 15.81 2.21
CA GLU A 246 -12.38 14.60 1.59
C GLU A 246 -13.77 14.25 2.16
N GLY A 247 -14.10 14.73 3.37
CA GLY A 247 -15.38 14.42 4.03
C GLY A 247 -15.57 12.91 4.16
N ILE A 248 -16.52 12.48 4.97
CA ILE A 248 -16.77 11.06 5.23
C ILE A 248 -18.25 10.76 4.97
N LYS A 249 -18.51 9.70 4.19
CA LYS A 249 -19.81 9.05 4.11
C LYS A 249 -19.75 7.74 4.85
N LYS A 250 -20.71 7.50 5.75
CA LYS A 250 -20.83 6.23 6.47
C LYS A 250 -21.36 5.13 5.54
N THR A 251 -20.95 3.90 5.81
CA THR A 251 -21.55 2.69 5.26
C THR A 251 -22.40 1.99 6.31
N ASP A 252 -23.00 0.84 5.96
CA ASP A 252 -23.73 0.00 6.92
C ASP A 252 -22.80 -0.65 7.95
N ASN A 253 -21.50 -0.71 7.68
CA ASN A 253 -20.50 -1.13 8.65
C ASN A 253 -19.83 0.09 9.30
N ALA A 254 -19.92 0.19 10.63
CA ALA A 254 -19.34 1.30 11.40
C ALA A 254 -17.82 1.45 11.27
N LEU A 255 -17.12 0.40 10.80
CA LEU A 255 -15.68 0.40 10.61
C LEU A 255 -15.24 0.71 9.17
N ILE A 256 -16.18 1.00 8.27
CA ILE A 256 -15.89 1.29 6.85
C ILE A 256 -16.53 2.63 6.48
N TYR A 257 -15.71 3.57 6.08
CA TYR A 257 -16.13 4.87 5.56
C TYR A 257 -15.82 4.99 4.08
N ILE A 258 -16.48 5.92 3.40
CA ILE A 258 -16.19 6.29 2.02
C ILE A 258 -15.72 7.74 2.01
N ALA A 259 -14.51 7.98 1.53
CA ALA A 259 -14.02 9.33 1.25
C ALA A 259 -14.63 9.88 -0.03
N LYS A 260 -14.70 11.21 -0.17
CA LYS A 260 -15.06 11.82 -1.45
C LYS A 260 -14.03 11.47 -2.52
N PRO A 261 -14.44 11.34 -3.78
CA PRO A 261 -13.53 11.15 -4.91
C PRO A 261 -12.47 12.25 -4.97
N ILE A 262 -11.27 11.88 -5.42
CA ILE A 262 -10.19 12.83 -5.70
C ILE A 262 -10.62 13.67 -6.90
N VAL A 263 -10.55 15.00 -6.76
CA VAL A 263 -10.81 15.92 -7.87
C VAL A 263 -9.47 16.26 -8.54
N PHE A 264 -9.34 15.98 -9.82
CA PHE A 264 -8.16 16.32 -10.62
C PHE A 264 -8.55 16.53 -12.09
N ASP A 265 -7.70 17.25 -12.80
CA ASP A 265 -7.83 17.46 -14.24
C ASP A 265 -7.31 16.20 -14.97
N GLU A 266 -8.17 15.54 -15.74
CA GLU A 266 -7.84 14.28 -16.43
C GLU A 266 -6.79 14.47 -17.53
N GLU A 267 -6.79 15.61 -18.25
CA GLU A 267 -5.80 15.90 -19.29
C GLU A 267 -4.41 16.17 -18.69
N ALA A 268 -4.36 16.99 -17.63
CA ALA A 268 -3.13 17.24 -16.89
C ALA A 268 -2.59 15.96 -16.24
N PHE A 269 -3.48 15.08 -15.72
CA PHE A 269 -3.10 13.79 -15.21
C PHE A 269 -2.50 12.88 -16.28
N ALA A 270 -3.13 12.78 -17.45
CA ALA A 270 -2.64 11.98 -18.57
C ALA A 270 -1.27 12.45 -19.06
N GLU A 271 -1.05 13.77 -19.20
CA GLU A 271 0.25 14.34 -19.59
C GLU A 271 1.31 14.09 -18.50
N GLY A 272 0.95 14.24 -17.22
CA GLY A 272 1.82 13.90 -16.09
C GLY A 272 2.26 12.44 -16.11
N MET A 273 1.33 11.51 -16.37
CA MET A 273 1.61 10.08 -16.49
C MET A 273 2.52 9.74 -17.67
N LYS A 274 2.36 10.44 -18.80
CA LYS A 274 3.24 10.29 -19.96
C LYS A 274 4.67 10.72 -19.63
N ARG A 275 4.85 11.92 -19.08
CA ARG A 275 6.15 12.43 -18.63
C ARG A 275 6.80 11.50 -17.60
N LEU A 276 6.01 10.97 -16.65
CA LEU A 276 6.50 10.04 -15.64
C LEU A 276 7.00 8.72 -16.27
N ARG A 277 6.33 8.23 -17.31
CA ARG A 277 6.75 7.05 -18.07
C ARG A 277 8.05 7.30 -18.84
N GLU A 278 8.17 8.42 -19.50
CA GLU A 278 9.38 8.81 -20.23
C GLU A 278 10.58 8.92 -19.29
N ALA A 279 10.41 9.59 -18.15
CA ALA A 279 11.45 9.71 -17.13
C ALA A 279 11.90 8.37 -16.54
N CYS A 280 10.97 7.40 -16.40
CA CYS A 280 11.30 6.05 -15.91
C CYS A 280 11.99 5.16 -16.95
N ASN A 281 11.81 5.43 -18.24
CA ASN A 281 12.36 4.64 -19.34
C ASN A 281 13.69 5.20 -19.90
N ALA A 282 14.07 6.42 -19.53
CA ALA A 282 15.34 7.01 -19.95
C ALA A 282 16.50 6.10 -19.51
N GLU A 283 17.32 5.65 -20.46
CA GLU A 283 18.40 4.66 -20.25
C GLU A 283 19.52 5.13 -19.32
N ASN A 284 19.64 6.41 -19.08
CA ASN A 284 20.60 6.98 -18.15
C ASN A 284 19.86 7.76 -17.06
N THR A 285 19.79 7.12 -15.89
CA THR A 285 19.55 7.81 -14.64
C THR A 285 18.38 8.80 -14.70
N GLY A 286 17.15 8.30 -14.72
CA GLY A 286 16.06 9.16 -14.29
C GLY A 286 16.49 9.75 -12.95
N ASN A 287 16.96 11.01 -13.01
CA ASN A 287 17.44 11.70 -11.82
C ASN A 287 16.30 11.60 -10.79
N ALA A 288 16.60 11.10 -9.60
CA ALA A 288 15.60 10.97 -8.55
C ALA A 288 14.88 12.31 -8.31
N ALA A 289 15.53 13.43 -8.56
CA ALA A 289 14.97 14.77 -8.51
C ALA A 289 13.89 14.98 -9.60
N ASP A 290 14.10 14.50 -10.83
CA ASP A 290 13.14 14.67 -11.92
C ASP A 290 11.85 13.88 -11.67
N ILE A 291 11.97 12.65 -11.14
CA ILE A 291 10.82 11.83 -10.76
C ILE A 291 9.99 12.51 -9.66
N ARG A 292 10.63 13.09 -8.64
CA ARG A 292 9.92 13.79 -7.56
C ARG A 292 9.19 15.03 -8.07
N VAL A 293 9.82 15.79 -8.97
CA VAL A 293 9.22 16.97 -9.60
C VAL A 293 7.97 16.59 -10.40
N ILE A 294 8.05 15.52 -11.19
CA ILE A 294 6.89 15.05 -11.97
C ILE A 294 5.80 14.51 -11.04
N VAL A 295 6.17 13.70 -10.04
CA VAL A 295 5.21 13.21 -9.02
C VAL A 295 4.52 14.37 -8.32
N LYS A 296 5.26 15.43 -7.95
CA LYS A 296 4.69 16.66 -7.34
C LYS A 296 3.73 17.38 -8.28
N SER A 297 3.99 17.39 -9.59
CA SER A 297 3.07 18.00 -10.56
C SER A 297 1.76 17.22 -10.72
N ILE A 298 1.78 15.89 -10.49
CA ILE A 298 0.59 15.02 -10.54
C ILE A 298 -0.16 15.05 -9.21
N VAL A 299 0.57 15.10 -8.09
CA VAL A 299 0.04 15.09 -6.72
C VAL A 299 0.45 16.39 -6.03
N PRO A 300 -0.32 17.48 -6.18
CA PRO A 300 0.04 18.79 -5.61
C PRO A 300 0.19 18.80 -4.08
N GLU A 301 -0.49 17.90 -3.38
CA GLU A 301 -0.41 17.72 -1.92
C GLU A 301 0.90 17.02 -1.48
N TYR A 302 1.69 16.45 -2.37
CA TYR A 302 2.98 15.83 -2.05
C TYR A 302 3.99 16.90 -1.60
N HIS A 303 4.50 16.77 -0.39
CA HIS A 303 5.53 17.65 0.17
C HIS A 303 6.68 16.78 0.70
N GLU A 304 7.88 16.98 0.14
CA GLU A 304 9.07 16.30 0.68
C GLU A 304 9.33 16.75 2.12
N ASN A 305 9.35 15.80 3.04
CA ASN A 305 9.81 16.08 4.41
C ASN A 305 11.34 16.03 4.42
N LYS A 306 11.98 17.17 4.13
CA LYS A 306 13.42 17.33 4.26
C LYS A 306 13.75 17.41 5.75
N ILE A 307 14.25 16.32 6.31
CA ILE A 307 14.87 16.35 7.64
C ILE A 307 16.20 17.08 7.44
N HIS A 308 16.32 18.26 8.05
CA HIS A 308 17.55 19.03 8.14
C HIS A 308 18.45 18.46 9.23
#